data_0263e4c9274d6ddd25ae2d0a248150b3
#
_entry.id   0263e4c9274d6ddd25ae2d0a248150b3
#
_cell.length_a   1.000
_cell.length_b   1.000
_cell.length_c   1.000
_cell.angle_alpha   90.00
_cell.angle_beta   90.00
_cell.angle_gamma   90.00
#
_symmetry.space_group_name_H-M   'P 1'
#
loop_
_entity.id
_entity.type
_entity.pdbx_description
1 polymer ?
#
loop_
_entity_poly.entity_id
_entity_poly.type
_entity_poly.pdbx_seq_one_letter_code
_entity_poly.pdbx_strand_id
1 'polypeptide(L)'
;MTRLTLALLVLTAAACRTPDADVTSADTAATDATPAATPASAPVLTVYKSPTCGCCSTWAQAMARGGFRVETVDTDDLAAVRDSLGMPGDLAACHIATVGGYAVEGHVPPSAVRRLLADRPAAAGLAVPGMPIGSVGMEQGPTRQPYDVLLVSEDGEAAVYEHVPGT
;
A
#
# COMPACT_ATOMS: atom_id res chain seq x y z
N MET A 1 -85.37 -13.69 -13.37
CA MET A 1 -85.48 -15.11 -13.73
C MET A 1 -84.13 -15.55 -14.30
N THR A 2 -83.36 -16.13 -13.45
CA THR A 2 -81.94 -16.36 -13.66
C THR A 2 -81.71 -17.80 -14.04
N ARG A 3 -81.02 -18.04 -15.13
CA ARG A 3 -80.60 -19.41 -15.55
C ARG A 3 -79.09 -19.58 -15.23
N LEU A 4 -78.86 -20.46 -14.29
CA LEU A 4 -77.56 -20.95 -13.83
C LEU A 4 -77.11 -22.03 -14.84
N THR A 5 -75.97 -21.83 -15.52
CA THR A 5 -75.30 -22.84 -16.33
C THR A 5 -74.01 -23.25 -15.68
N LEU A 6 -73.99 -24.51 -15.23
CA LEU A 6 -72.85 -25.18 -14.59
C LEU A 6 -71.92 -25.68 -15.69
N ALA A 7 -70.71 -25.14 -15.75
CA ALA A 7 -69.64 -25.61 -16.64
C ALA A 7 -68.69 -26.53 -15.86
N LEU A 8 -68.60 -27.76 -16.28
CA LEU A 8 -67.75 -28.81 -15.77
C LEU A 8 -66.33 -28.65 -16.31
N LEU A 9 -65.38 -28.32 -15.47
CA LEU A 9 -63.99 -28.17 -15.84
C LEU A 9 -63.26 -29.51 -15.61
N VAL A 10 -62.80 -30.11 -16.71
CA VAL A 10 -61.99 -31.34 -16.69
C VAL A 10 -60.54 -30.96 -16.40
N LEU A 11 -60.01 -31.47 -15.27
CA LEU A 11 -58.60 -31.26 -14.88
C LEU A 11 -57.72 -32.34 -15.55
N THR A 12 -56.95 -31.96 -16.56
CA THR A 12 -55.90 -32.83 -17.10
C THR A 12 -54.59 -32.55 -16.36
N ALA A 13 -54.12 -33.52 -15.58
CA ALA A 13 -52.81 -33.48 -14.92
C ALA A 13 -51.70 -33.73 -15.94
N ALA A 14 -50.96 -32.70 -16.34
CA ALA A 14 -49.71 -32.82 -17.07
C ALA A 14 -48.55 -33.02 -16.08
N ALA A 15 -47.98 -34.22 -16.07
CA ALA A 15 -46.77 -34.52 -15.29
C ALA A 15 -45.57 -33.83 -15.99
N CYS A 16 -45.09 -32.73 -15.43
CA CYS A 16 -43.80 -32.16 -15.79
C CYS A 16 -42.68 -32.96 -15.15
N ARG A 17 -41.95 -33.74 -15.96
CA ARG A 17 -40.65 -34.26 -15.58
C ARG A 17 -39.68 -33.08 -15.53
N THR A 18 -39.09 -32.81 -14.37
CA THR A 18 -37.93 -31.95 -14.21
C THR A 18 -36.67 -32.71 -14.67
N PRO A 19 -35.86 -32.15 -15.58
CA PRO A 19 -34.54 -32.71 -15.81
C PRO A 19 -33.65 -32.42 -14.58
N ASP A 20 -33.01 -33.45 -14.05
CA ASP A 20 -31.93 -33.34 -13.07
C ASP A 20 -30.83 -32.48 -13.68
N ALA A 21 -30.71 -31.25 -13.18
CA ALA A 21 -29.54 -30.41 -13.43
C ALA A 21 -28.42 -30.96 -12.54
N ASP A 22 -27.50 -31.66 -13.15
CA ASP A 22 -26.20 -32.01 -12.60
C ASP A 22 -25.49 -30.70 -12.21
N VAL A 23 -25.55 -30.37 -10.89
CA VAL A 23 -24.82 -29.25 -10.33
C VAL A 23 -23.36 -29.70 -10.21
N THR A 24 -22.63 -29.56 -11.31
CA THR A 24 -21.17 -29.61 -11.29
C THR A 24 -20.70 -28.48 -10.36
N SER A 25 -20.34 -28.86 -9.15
CA SER A 25 -19.65 -27.96 -8.20
C SER A 25 -18.40 -27.46 -8.88
N ALA A 26 -18.46 -26.24 -9.40
CA ALA A 26 -17.26 -25.50 -9.75
C ALA A 26 -16.49 -25.23 -8.46
N ASP A 27 -15.48 -26.05 -8.24
CA ASP A 27 -14.46 -25.85 -7.23
C ASP A 27 -13.78 -24.53 -7.54
N THR A 28 -14.28 -23.46 -6.89
CA THR A 28 -13.61 -22.16 -6.92
C THR A 28 -12.36 -22.31 -6.07
N ALA A 29 -11.28 -22.79 -6.70
CA ALA A 29 -9.96 -22.72 -6.12
C ALA A 29 -9.68 -21.25 -5.78
N ALA A 30 -9.91 -20.90 -4.52
CA ALA A 30 -9.35 -19.70 -3.94
C ALA A 30 -7.83 -19.83 -4.06
N THR A 31 -7.27 -19.15 -5.04
CA THR A 31 -5.83 -18.98 -5.17
C THR A 31 -5.39 -18.20 -3.94
N ASP A 32 -4.98 -18.93 -2.92
CA ASP A 32 -4.23 -18.41 -1.78
C ASP A 32 -2.94 -17.81 -2.36
N ALA A 33 -2.97 -16.51 -2.61
CA ALA A 33 -1.81 -15.79 -3.09
C ALA A 33 -0.81 -15.72 -1.93
N THR A 34 -0.02 -16.77 -1.78
CA THR A 34 1.17 -16.77 -0.93
C THR A 34 1.97 -15.52 -1.30
N PRO A 35 2.26 -14.62 -0.35
CA PRO A 35 3.08 -13.45 -0.65
C PRO A 35 4.41 -13.95 -1.22
N ALA A 36 4.74 -13.48 -2.44
CA ALA A 36 5.97 -13.86 -3.11
C ALA A 36 7.15 -13.55 -2.17
N ALA A 37 7.93 -14.57 -1.84
CA ALA A 37 9.09 -14.41 -0.98
C ALA A 37 10.04 -13.39 -1.63
N THR A 38 10.38 -12.33 -0.90
CA THR A 38 11.32 -11.31 -1.36
C THR A 38 12.67 -11.98 -1.64
N PRO A 39 13.29 -11.79 -2.82
CA PRO A 39 14.56 -12.40 -3.14
C PRO A 39 15.64 -12.08 -2.10
N ALA A 40 16.52 -13.03 -1.80
CA ALA A 40 17.64 -12.82 -0.85
C ALA A 40 18.58 -11.67 -1.27
N SER A 41 18.57 -11.31 -2.56
CA SER A 41 19.33 -10.17 -3.13
C SER A 41 18.59 -8.83 -3.07
N ALA A 42 17.37 -8.79 -2.53
CA ALA A 42 16.62 -7.54 -2.43
C ALA A 42 17.33 -6.53 -1.49
N PRO A 43 17.31 -5.23 -1.81
CA PRO A 43 17.87 -4.21 -0.94
C PRO A 43 17.22 -4.26 0.45
N VAL A 44 18.06 -4.23 1.49
CA VAL A 44 17.58 -4.14 2.88
C VAL A 44 17.16 -2.71 3.16
N LEU A 45 15.93 -2.56 3.64
CA LEU A 45 15.37 -1.29 4.08
C LEU A 45 15.09 -1.40 5.58
N THR A 46 15.86 -0.68 6.39
CA THR A 46 15.68 -0.62 7.85
C THR A 46 14.82 0.57 8.22
N VAL A 47 13.66 0.31 8.82
CA VAL A 47 12.64 1.34 9.17
C VAL A 47 12.66 1.60 10.67
N TYR A 48 12.96 2.82 11.06
CA TYR A 48 12.86 3.32 12.43
C TYR A 48 11.51 4.00 12.63
N LYS A 49 10.73 3.53 13.60
CA LYS A 49 9.38 4.01 13.85
C LYS A 49 8.99 3.87 15.32
N SER A 50 7.97 4.62 15.78
CA SER A 50 7.33 4.32 17.05
C SER A 50 6.62 2.95 17.00
N PRO A 51 6.68 2.14 18.08
CA PRO A 51 6.02 0.83 18.15
C PRO A 51 4.52 0.89 17.88
N THR A 52 3.87 2.02 18.19
CA THR A 52 2.42 2.22 18.03
C THR A 52 2.02 2.86 16.69
N CYS A 53 2.97 3.19 15.82
CA CYS A 53 2.71 3.86 14.54
C CYS A 53 2.10 2.90 13.51
N GLY A 54 0.77 2.95 13.34
CA GLY A 54 0.04 2.09 12.39
C GLY A 54 0.36 2.40 10.92
N CYS A 55 0.36 3.68 10.52
CA CYS A 55 0.67 4.09 9.14
C CYS A 55 2.12 3.76 8.75
N CYS A 56 3.06 3.84 9.68
CA CYS A 56 4.45 3.43 9.47
C CYS A 56 4.54 1.92 9.15
N SER A 57 3.77 1.10 9.87
CA SER A 57 3.70 -0.35 9.61
C SER A 57 3.05 -0.64 8.25
N THR A 58 2.03 0.12 7.85
CA THR A 58 1.40 0.01 6.53
C THR A 58 2.37 0.40 5.42
N TRP A 59 3.14 1.49 5.61
CA TRP A 59 4.20 1.89 4.68
C TRP A 59 5.29 0.80 4.55
N ALA A 60 5.77 0.26 5.67
CA ALA A 60 6.75 -0.82 5.67
C ALA A 60 6.27 -2.05 4.87
N GLN A 61 5.00 -2.43 5.01
CA GLN A 61 4.38 -3.50 4.20
C GLN A 61 4.33 -3.14 2.71
N ALA A 62 4.04 -1.87 2.37
CA ALA A 62 4.04 -1.42 0.98
C ALA A 62 5.45 -1.49 0.37
N MET A 63 6.48 -1.15 1.15
CA MET A 63 7.88 -1.30 0.74
C MET A 63 8.24 -2.77 0.50
N ALA A 64 7.81 -3.69 1.36
CA ALA A 64 8.01 -5.12 1.15
C ALA A 64 7.34 -5.61 -0.14
N ARG A 65 6.09 -5.20 -0.41
CA ARG A 65 5.43 -5.46 -1.71
C ARG A 65 6.14 -4.81 -2.89
N GLY A 66 6.84 -3.70 -2.64
CA GLY A 66 7.68 -2.99 -3.60
C GLY A 66 9.02 -3.66 -3.90
N GLY A 67 9.33 -4.83 -3.29
CA GLY A 67 10.52 -5.61 -3.57
C GLY A 67 11.71 -5.33 -2.64
N PHE A 68 11.49 -4.64 -1.50
CA PHE A 68 12.51 -4.44 -0.48
C PHE A 68 12.45 -5.54 0.59
N ARG A 69 13.60 -5.91 1.15
CA ARG A 69 13.67 -6.68 2.38
C ARG A 69 13.57 -5.72 3.56
N VAL A 70 12.42 -5.68 4.22
CA VAL A 70 12.14 -4.70 5.27
C VAL A 70 12.48 -5.27 6.63
N GLU A 71 13.25 -4.49 7.40
CA GLU A 71 13.55 -4.70 8.80
C GLU A 71 13.01 -3.50 9.60
N THR A 72 12.38 -3.71 10.75
CA THR A 72 11.83 -2.63 11.57
C THR A 72 12.56 -2.53 12.91
N VAL A 73 12.84 -1.30 13.30
CA VAL A 73 13.44 -0.96 14.60
C VAL A 73 12.49 0.00 15.31
N ASP A 74 11.90 -0.45 16.40
CA ASP A 74 11.06 0.40 17.22
C ASP A 74 11.93 1.35 18.07
N THR A 75 11.58 2.64 18.05
CA THR A 75 12.27 3.69 18.81
C THR A 75 11.31 4.81 19.17
N ASP A 76 11.53 5.42 20.32
CA ASP A 76 10.83 6.64 20.77
C ASP A 76 11.62 7.91 20.45
N ASP A 77 12.87 7.79 19.98
CA ASP A 77 13.74 8.91 19.63
C ASP A 77 14.08 8.95 18.13
N LEU A 78 13.06 9.26 17.33
CA LEU A 78 13.23 9.46 15.90
C LEU A 78 14.04 10.72 15.57
N ALA A 79 14.10 11.70 16.47
CA ALA A 79 14.90 12.90 16.26
C ALA A 79 16.39 12.57 16.22
N ALA A 80 16.88 11.82 17.20
CA ALA A 80 18.29 11.38 17.21
C ALA A 80 18.66 10.51 16.01
N VAL A 81 17.73 9.63 15.55
CA VAL A 81 17.96 8.84 14.32
C VAL A 81 18.08 9.76 13.11
N ARG A 82 17.17 10.72 12.95
CA ARG A 82 17.15 11.68 11.85
C ARG A 82 18.42 12.51 11.80
N ASP A 83 18.85 13.04 12.95
CA ASP A 83 20.07 13.82 13.07
C ASP A 83 21.31 12.98 12.69
N SER A 84 21.37 11.71 13.12
CA SER A 84 22.48 10.81 12.78
C SER A 84 22.57 10.47 11.29
N LEU A 85 21.47 10.63 10.55
CA LEU A 85 21.37 10.39 9.11
C LEU A 85 21.50 11.67 8.28
N GLY A 86 21.73 12.82 8.91
CA GLY A 86 21.88 14.12 8.23
C GLY A 86 20.58 14.64 7.60
N MET A 87 19.42 14.18 8.10
CA MET A 87 18.13 14.64 7.58
C MET A 87 17.61 15.84 8.36
N PRO A 88 17.22 16.95 7.68
CA PRO A 88 16.72 18.15 8.34
C PRO A 88 15.43 17.90 9.15
N GLY A 89 15.36 18.47 10.34
CA GLY A 89 14.24 18.27 11.25
C GLY A 89 12.92 18.91 10.76
N ASP A 90 12.96 19.91 9.92
CA ASP A 90 11.80 20.54 9.29
C ASP A 90 11.15 19.67 8.20
N LEU A 91 11.85 18.64 7.71
CA LEU A 91 11.33 17.62 6.80
C LEU A 91 10.75 16.40 7.55
N ALA A 92 10.65 16.48 8.87
CA ALA A 92 10.25 15.36 9.71
C ALA A 92 8.86 14.79 9.35
N ALA A 93 8.77 13.46 9.35
CA ALA A 93 7.55 12.68 9.28
C ALA A 93 7.45 11.70 10.46
N CYS A 94 6.58 10.69 10.38
CA CYS A 94 6.33 9.76 11.47
C CYS A 94 7.31 8.57 11.54
N HIS A 95 8.18 8.39 10.54
CA HIS A 95 9.22 7.38 10.49
C HIS A 95 10.34 7.81 9.55
N ILE A 96 11.51 7.22 9.74
CA ILE A 96 12.65 7.34 8.84
C ILE A 96 13.22 5.95 8.57
N ALA A 97 13.76 5.72 7.39
CA ALA A 97 14.38 4.46 7.02
C ALA A 97 15.75 4.68 6.38
N THR A 98 16.54 3.59 6.33
CA THR A 98 17.81 3.57 5.58
C THR A 98 17.79 2.49 4.53
N VAL A 99 18.35 2.77 3.35
CA VAL A 99 18.49 1.80 2.26
C VAL A 99 19.65 2.18 1.34
N GLY A 100 20.58 1.27 1.10
CA GLY A 100 21.67 1.48 0.15
C GLY A 100 22.57 2.70 0.42
N GLY A 101 22.63 3.16 1.67
CA GLY A 101 23.37 4.33 2.11
C GLY A 101 22.56 5.64 2.12
N TYR A 102 21.29 5.61 1.73
CA TYR A 102 20.38 6.76 1.75
C TYR A 102 19.43 6.71 2.93
N ALA A 103 19.02 7.89 3.40
CA ALA A 103 17.88 8.06 4.28
C ALA A 103 16.58 8.19 3.48
N VAL A 104 15.47 7.71 4.04
CA VAL A 104 14.13 7.84 3.46
C VAL A 104 13.18 8.28 4.57
N GLU A 105 12.79 9.56 4.55
CA GLU A 105 11.93 10.17 5.55
C GLU A 105 10.47 10.13 5.10
N GLY A 106 9.58 9.54 5.91
CA GLY A 106 8.14 9.54 5.69
C GLY A 106 7.66 8.68 4.53
N HIS A 107 6.51 9.03 4.00
CA HIS A 107 5.69 8.20 3.10
C HIS A 107 6.14 8.21 1.62
N VAL A 108 7.46 8.09 1.40
CA VAL A 108 8.06 8.05 0.05
C VAL A 108 7.59 6.79 -0.69
N PRO A 109 7.13 6.90 -1.97
CA PRO A 109 6.71 5.75 -2.75
C PRO A 109 7.85 4.76 -3.04
N PRO A 110 7.58 3.43 -3.09
CA PRO A 110 8.59 2.43 -3.46
C PRO A 110 9.25 2.68 -4.81
N SER A 111 8.53 3.27 -5.77
CA SER A 111 9.06 3.66 -7.09
C SER A 111 10.15 4.71 -7.00
N ALA A 112 9.93 5.74 -6.18
CA ALA A 112 10.91 6.81 -5.98
C ALA A 112 12.19 6.28 -5.30
N VAL A 113 12.05 5.39 -4.30
CA VAL A 113 13.20 4.76 -3.64
C VAL A 113 13.98 3.86 -4.61
N ARG A 114 13.30 3.08 -5.47
CA ARG A 114 13.99 2.28 -6.50
C ARG A 114 14.75 3.15 -7.51
N ARG A 115 14.14 4.27 -7.92
CA ARG A 115 14.81 5.23 -8.82
C ARG A 115 16.04 5.84 -8.14
N LEU A 116 15.95 6.24 -6.86
CA LEU A 116 17.10 6.73 -6.09
C LEU A 116 18.26 5.72 -6.08
N LEU A 117 17.95 4.44 -5.82
CA LEU A 117 18.96 3.37 -5.79
C LEU A 117 19.57 3.07 -7.17
N ALA A 118 18.82 3.28 -8.25
CA ALA A 118 19.31 3.12 -9.63
C ALA A 118 20.18 4.29 -10.06
N ASP A 119 19.73 5.51 -9.79
CA ASP A 119 20.39 6.76 -10.25
C ASP A 119 21.60 7.11 -9.39
N ARG A 120 21.61 6.72 -8.11
CA ARG A 120 22.68 6.94 -7.13
C ARG A 120 23.22 8.38 -7.09
N PRO A 121 22.36 9.39 -6.96
CA PRO A 121 22.82 10.77 -6.86
C PRO A 121 23.64 11.00 -5.58
N ALA A 122 24.50 12.02 -5.59
CA ALA A 122 25.14 12.52 -4.36
C ALA A 122 24.08 13.25 -3.52
N ALA A 123 23.51 12.57 -2.52
CA ALA A 123 22.43 13.07 -1.69
C ALA A 123 22.38 12.31 -0.35
N ALA A 124 21.82 12.93 0.69
CA ALA A 124 21.50 12.27 1.94
C ALA A 124 20.32 11.29 1.77
N GLY A 125 19.33 11.64 0.95
CA GLY A 125 18.17 10.76 0.74
C GLY A 125 16.95 11.42 0.14
N LEU A 126 15.78 10.83 0.42
CA LEU A 126 14.45 11.33 0.01
C LEU A 126 13.60 11.67 1.23
N ALA A 127 12.72 12.66 1.08
CA ALA A 127 11.74 13.00 2.10
C ALA A 127 10.35 13.25 1.50
N VAL A 128 9.31 12.82 2.23
CA VAL A 128 7.93 13.31 2.12
C VAL A 128 7.56 13.87 3.48
N PRO A 129 7.67 15.20 3.67
CA PRO A 129 7.38 15.82 4.95
C PRO A 129 5.94 15.63 5.40
N GLY A 130 5.74 15.42 6.69
CA GLY A 130 4.42 15.20 7.26
C GLY A 130 3.79 13.86 6.86
N MET A 131 2.45 13.86 6.69
CA MET A 131 1.65 12.67 6.41
C MET A 131 0.54 13.00 5.40
N PRO A 132 0.85 13.24 4.12
CA PRO A 132 -0.17 13.59 3.12
C PRO A 132 -1.22 12.48 2.97
N ILE A 133 -2.51 12.85 3.02
CA ILE A 133 -3.60 11.88 2.82
C ILE A 133 -3.48 11.26 1.43
N GLY A 134 -3.55 9.93 1.36
CA GLY A 134 -3.43 9.16 0.13
C GLY A 134 -1.99 8.90 -0.32
N SER A 135 -0.96 9.37 0.43
CA SER A 135 0.39 8.85 0.26
C SER A 135 0.48 7.38 0.69
N VAL A 136 1.55 6.71 0.28
CA VAL A 136 1.72 5.26 0.55
C VAL A 136 1.68 4.97 2.05
N GLY A 137 0.72 4.16 2.49
CA GLY A 137 0.46 3.86 3.91
C GLY A 137 -0.45 4.86 4.62
N MET A 138 -0.92 5.91 3.91
CA MET A 138 -1.85 6.92 4.39
C MET A 138 -3.12 6.98 3.54
N GLU A 139 -3.45 5.91 2.83
CA GLU A 139 -4.64 5.81 2.00
C GLU A 139 -5.91 5.79 2.87
N GLN A 140 -6.80 6.76 2.63
CA GLN A 140 -8.09 6.90 3.30
C GLN A 140 -9.20 7.11 2.25
N GLY A 141 -9.62 6.00 1.62
CA GLY A 141 -10.59 6.05 0.53
C GLY A 141 -9.98 6.60 -0.77
N PRO A 142 -10.78 7.24 -1.65
CA PRO A 142 -10.33 7.67 -2.97
C PRO A 142 -9.54 8.99 -2.96
N THR A 143 -9.57 9.73 -1.86
CA THR A 143 -8.94 11.07 -1.78
C THR A 143 -7.43 10.97 -1.67
N ARG A 144 -6.75 11.73 -2.53
CA ARG A 144 -5.30 11.93 -2.47
C ARG A 144 -4.98 13.43 -2.48
N GLN A 145 -4.22 13.89 -1.49
CA GLN A 145 -3.62 15.21 -1.52
C GLN A 145 -2.41 15.21 -2.46
N PRO A 146 -2.15 16.28 -3.22
CA PRO A 146 -0.90 16.41 -3.94
C PRO A 146 0.26 16.57 -2.93
N TYR A 147 1.40 15.99 -3.25
CA TYR A 147 2.61 16.13 -2.44
C TYR A 147 3.85 15.97 -3.29
N ASP A 148 4.96 16.49 -2.78
CA ASP A 148 6.27 16.34 -3.40
C ASP A 148 7.12 15.32 -2.65
N VAL A 149 7.82 14.50 -3.40
CA VAL A 149 8.99 13.77 -2.91
C VAL A 149 10.19 14.67 -3.11
N LEU A 150 10.91 14.94 -2.05
CA LEU A 150 12.07 15.81 -2.06
C LEU A 150 13.36 14.99 -2.09
N LEU A 151 14.34 15.39 -2.91
CA LEU A 151 15.72 14.96 -2.82
C LEU A 151 16.43 15.88 -1.83
N VAL A 152 17.05 15.31 -0.83
CA VAL A 152 17.79 16.04 0.21
C VAL A 152 19.29 15.83 -0.07
N SER A 153 20.00 16.92 -0.29
CA SER A 153 21.45 16.90 -0.50
C SER A 153 22.22 16.62 0.80
N GLU A 154 23.50 16.35 0.73
CA GLU A 154 24.34 16.07 1.91
C GLU A 154 24.49 17.28 2.84
N ASP A 155 24.28 18.51 2.35
CA ASP A 155 24.26 19.75 3.13
C ASP A 155 22.86 20.14 3.64
N GLY A 156 21.85 19.27 3.42
CA GLY A 156 20.49 19.41 3.94
C GLY A 156 19.54 20.26 3.06
N GLU A 157 19.97 20.74 1.91
CA GLU A 157 19.11 21.45 0.98
C GLU A 157 18.14 20.47 0.31
N ALA A 158 16.85 20.88 0.15
CA ALA A 158 15.81 20.05 -0.41
C ALA A 158 15.33 20.59 -1.77
N ALA A 159 15.20 19.72 -2.75
CA ALA A 159 14.66 20.02 -4.07
C ALA A 159 13.59 18.99 -4.48
N VAL A 160 12.61 19.40 -5.30
CA VAL A 160 11.57 18.48 -5.78
C VAL A 160 12.19 17.40 -6.67
N TYR A 161 12.06 16.15 -6.25
CA TYR A 161 12.50 14.96 -6.98
C TYR A 161 11.36 14.37 -7.83
N GLU A 162 10.15 14.39 -7.30
CA GLU A 162 8.95 13.91 -7.97
C GLU A 162 7.71 14.63 -7.42
N HIS A 163 6.83 15.08 -8.30
CA HIS A 163 5.52 15.58 -7.92
C HIS A 163 4.47 14.46 -8.02
N VAL A 164 3.76 14.17 -6.93
CA VAL A 164 2.66 13.21 -6.91
C VAL A 164 1.35 13.99 -6.92
N PRO A 165 0.56 13.91 -8.00
CA PRO A 165 -0.68 14.66 -8.11
C PRO A 165 -1.75 14.15 -7.15
N GLY A 166 -2.63 15.05 -6.73
CA GLY A 166 -3.86 14.71 -6.03
C GLY A 166 -4.95 14.15 -6.94
N THR A 167 -6.08 13.75 -6.35
CA THR A 167 -7.32 13.34 -7.05
C THR A 167 -8.48 14.21 -6.62
#